data_2481bba8fc8e4202039d861ee2a996a6
#
_entry.id   2481bba8fc8e4202039d861ee2a996a6
#
_cell.length_a   1.000
_cell.length_b   1.000
_cell.length_c   1.000
_cell.angle_alpha   90.00
_cell.angle_beta   90.00
_cell.angle_gamma   90.00
#
_symmetry.space_group_name_H-M   'P 1'
#
loop_
_entity.id
_entity.type
_entity.pdbx_description
1 polymer ?
#
loop_
_entity_poly.entity_id
_entity_poly.type
_entity_poly.pdbx_seq_one_letter_code
_entity_poly.pdbx_strand_id
1 'polypeptide(L)'
;MHRATRRFWEYFDSLAEDIQNVARKNDALLKVNPRHPSLQFKQLGKFWSARVGLNNRALAIEDGEGFIWVWIGPHDEYERLIQ
;
A
#
# COMPACT_ATOMS: atom_id res chain seq x y z
N MET A 1 1.26 9.04 -11.49
CA MET A 1 2.31 9.27 -10.49
C MET A 1 1.83 8.82 -9.12
N HIS A 2 2.70 8.15 -8.38
CA HIS A 2 2.37 7.70 -7.03
C HIS A 2 3.05 8.58 -6.01
N ARG A 3 2.26 9.16 -5.11
CA ARG A 3 2.74 9.99 -4.02
C ARG A 3 2.35 9.36 -2.70
N ALA A 4 2.89 9.86 -1.60
CA ALA A 4 2.55 9.37 -0.27
C ALA A 4 2.44 10.55 0.69
N THR A 5 1.51 10.44 1.65
CA THR A 5 1.36 11.45 2.66
C THR A 5 2.48 11.33 3.70
N ARG A 6 2.67 12.40 4.48
CA ARG A 6 3.60 12.38 5.60
C ARG A 6 3.25 11.26 6.58
N ARG A 7 1.97 11.07 6.85
CA ARG A 7 1.50 10.05 7.79
C ARG A 7 1.80 8.64 7.28
N PHE A 8 1.73 8.42 5.96
CA PHE A 8 2.13 7.15 5.36
C PHE A 8 3.58 6.82 5.74
N TRP A 9 4.48 7.79 5.63
CA TRP A 9 5.88 7.56 5.92
C TRP A 9 6.12 7.30 7.41
N GLU A 10 5.31 7.89 8.29
CA GLU A 10 5.38 7.58 9.72
C GLU A 10 5.00 6.12 9.98
N TYR A 11 3.95 5.63 9.35
CA TYR A 11 3.58 4.22 9.43
C TYR A 11 4.65 3.32 8.83
N PHE A 12 5.18 3.70 7.68
CA PHE A 12 6.23 2.94 7.01
C PHE A 12 7.47 2.81 7.89
N ASP A 13 7.89 3.90 8.51
CA ASP A 13 9.09 3.92 9.32
C ASP A 13 8.96 3.04 10.57
N SER A 14 7.75 2.76 11.02
CA SER A 14 7.52 1.90 12.17
C SER A 14 7.53 0.41 11.82
N LEU A 15 7.56 0.05 10.54
CA LEU A 15 7.60 -1.34 10.11
C LEU A 15 9.01 -1.92 10.25
N ALA A 16 9.08 -3.25 10.42
CA ALA A 16 10.35 -3.94 10.39
C ALA A 16 11.05 -3.76 9.04
N GLU A 17 12.37 -3.76 9.04
CA GLU A 17 13.16 -3.47 7.85
C GLU A 17 12.85 -4.42 6.69
N ASP A 18 12.66 -5.70 6.98
CA ASP A 18 12.32 -6.68 5.94
C ASP A 18 10.99 -6.36 5.27
N ILE A 19 10.01 -5.88 6.03
CA ILE A 19 8.72 -5.46 5.49
C ILE A 19 8.88 -4.19 4.65
N GLN A 20 9.69 -3.25 5.11
CA GLN A 20 9.98 -2.05 4.33
C GLN A 20 10.59 -2.40 2.98
N ASN A 21 11.49 -3.38 2.95
CA ASN A 21 12.13 -3.82 1.71
C ASN A 21 11.12 -4.45 0.76
N VAL A 22 10.20 -5.26 1.28
CA VAL A 22 9.12 -5.83 0.46
C VAL A 22 8.23 -4.73 -0.09
N ALA A 23 7.92 -3.72 0.72
CA ALA A 23 7.10 -2.60 0.27
C ALA A 23 7.76 -1.85 -0.89
N ARG A 24 9.06 -1.63 -0.82
CA ARG A 24 9.80 -0.96 -1.90
C ARG A 24 9.81 -1.79 -3.18
N LYS A 25 9.98 -3.10 -3.06
CA LYS A 25 9.91 -4.00 -4.22
C LYS A 25 8.53 -3.96 -4.86
N ASN A 26 7.50 -3.99 -4.04
CA ASN A 26 6.13 -3.98 -4.53
C ASN A 26 5.76 -2.64 -5.19
N ASP A 27 6.30 -1.54 -4.67
CA ASP A 27 6.11 -0.23 -5.30
C ASP A 27 6.70 -0.22 -6.71
N ALA A 28 7.92 -0.73 -6.87
CA ALA A 28 8.56 -0.82 -8.17
C ALA A 28 7.75 -1.72 -9.12
N LEU A 29 7.26 -2.83 -8.62
CA LEU A 29 6.44 -3.76 -9.41
C LEU A 29 5.11 -3.11 -9.82
N LEU A 30 4.48 -2.38 -8.91
CA LEU A 30 3.21 -1.71 -9.17
C LEU A 30 3.33 -0.70 -10.32
N LYS A 31 4.45 0.00 -10.39
CA LYS A 31 4.70 0.99 -11.44
C LYS A 31 4.82 0.35 -12.82
N VAL A 32 5.32 -0.88 -12.89
CA VAL A 32 5.53 -1.59 -14.16
C VAL A 32 4.35 -2.49 -14.51
N ASN A 33 3.76 -3.13 -13.51
CA ASN A 33 2.68 -4.10 -13.73
C ASN A 33 1.69 -4.10 -12.56
N PRO A 34 0.74 -3.15 -12.55
CA PRO A 34 -0.23 -3.05 -11.44
C PRO A 34 -1.17 -4.25 -11.34
N ARG A 35 -1.21 -5.10 -12.36
CA ARG A 35 -2.05 -6.30 -12.35
C ARG A 35 -1.32 -7.56 -11.89
N HIS A 36 -0.07 -7.40 -11.45
CA HIS A 36 0.69 -8.57 -10.99
C HIS A 36 -0.03 -9.23 -9.82
N PRO A 37 -0.24 -10.56 -9.85
CA PRO A 37 -1.05 -11.24 -8.83
C PRO A 37 -0.54 -11.08 -7.41
N SER A 38 0.77 -10.96 -7.21
CA SER A 38 1.33 -10.84 -5.86
C SER A 38 0.95 -9.53 -5.18
N LEU A 39 0.54 -8.50 -5.93
CA LEU A 39 0.14 -7.21 -5.37
C LEU A 39 -1.28 -7.22 -4.86
N GLN A 40 -2.16 -8.03 -5.44
CA GLN A 40 -3.59 -8.00 -5.16
C GLN A 40 -4.15 -6.59 -5.11
N PHE A 41 -3.74 -5.77 -6.08
CA PHE A 41 -4.13 -4.37 -6.14
C PHE A 41 -5.59 -4.27 -6.58
N LYS A 42 -6.44 -3.73 -5.70
CA LYS A 42 -7.87 -3.68 -5.96
C LYS A 42 -8.53 -2.50 -5.28
N GLN A 43 -9.64 -2.07 -5.85
CA GLN A 43 -10.42 -0.97 -5.29
C GLN A 43 -11.40 -1.49 -4.23
N LEU A 44 -11.44 -0.78 -3.10
CA LEU A 44 -12.35 -1.07 -1.99
C LEU A 44 -13.01 0.25 -1.57
N GLY A 45 -14.20 0.52 -2.12
CA GLY A 45 -14.85 1.81 -1.90
C GLY A 45 -13.98 2.94 -2.45
N LYS A 46 -13.65 3.90 -1.61
CA LYS A 46 -12.80 5.04 -2.01
C LYS A 46 -11.30 4.72 -1.94
N PHE A 47 -10.95 3.56 -1.40
CA PHE A 47 -9.54 3.19 -1.25
C PHE A 47 -9.12 2.20 -2.32
N TRP A 48 -7.82 2.20 -2.59
CA TRP A 48 -7.16 1.14 -3.33
C TRP A 48 -6.22 0.43 -2.38
N SER A 49 -6.25 -0.90 -2.42
CA SER A 49 -5.48 -1.74 -1.51
C SER A 49 -4.43 -2.52 -2.28
N ALA A 50 -3.21 -2.56 -1.74
CA ALA A 50 -2.15 -3.40 -2.29
C ALA A 50 -1.57 -4.27 -1.18
N ARG A 51 -1.25 -5.51 -1.52
CA ARG A 51 -0.64 -6.44 -0.60
C ARG A 51 0.85 -6.13 -0.44
N VAL A 52 1.34 -6.21 0.80
CA VAL A 52 2.76 -6.03 1.11
C VAL A 52 3.22 -7.25 1.89
N GLY A 53 3.81 -8.21 1.19
CA GLY A 53 4.17 -9.48 1.80
C GLY A 53 2.92 -10.27 2.20
N LEU A 54 3.06 -11.17 3.15
CA LEU A 54 1.96 -12.04 3.56
C LEU A 54 1.00 -11.41 4.56
N ASN A 55 1.52 -10.51 5.42
CA ASN A 55 0.78 -10.05 6.58
C ASN A 55 0.55 -8.54 6.63
N ASN A 56 0.84 -7.83 5.56
CA ASN A 56 0.72 -6.37 5.54
C ASN A 56 -0.06 -5.90 4.33
N ARG A 57 -0.63 -4.70 4.44
CA ARG A 57 -1.39 -4.05 3.38
C ARG A 57 -1.06 -2.56 3.34
N ALA A 58 -1.24 -1.96 2.16
CA ALA A 58 -1.13 -0.52 1.98
C ALA A 58 -2.41 0.00 1.35
N LEU A 59 -2.80 1.22 1.72
CA LEU A 59 -4.01 1.86 1.20
C LEU A 59 -3.64 3.16 0.50
N ALA A 60 -4.31 3.40 -0.63
CA ALA A 60 -4.16 4.63 -1.40
C ALA A 60 -5.52 5.20 -1.77
N ILE A 61 -5.53 6.47 -2.12
CA ILE A 61 -6.70 7.10 -2.73
C ILE A 61 -6.32 7.61 -4.11
N GLU A 62 -7.27 7.67 -5.02
CA GLU A 62 -7.02 8.24 -6.33
C GLU A 62 -6.94 9.76 -6.24
N ASP A 63 -6.01 10.33 -7.00
CA ASP A 63 -5.85 11.77 -7.10
C ASP A 63 -5.41 12.12 -8.53
N GLY A 64 -6.35 12.59 -9.32
CA GLY A 64 -6.08 12.89 -10.72
C GLY A 64 -5.65 11.64 -11.46
N GLU A 65 -4.44 11.66 -12.01
CA GLU A 65 -3.91 10.56 -12.82
C GLU A 65 -3.12 9.52 -12.02
N GLY A 66 -3.10 9.65 -10.69
CA GLY A 66 -2.29 8.76 -9.88
C GLY A 66 -2.93 8.44 -8.57
N PHE A 67 -2.11 7.99 -7.65
CA PHE A 67 -2.53 7.57 -6.32
C PHE A 67 -1.74 8.29 -5.25
N ILE A 68 -2.38 8.52 -4.10
CA ILE A 68 -1.71 8.99 -2.90
C ILE A 68 -1.79 7.88 -1.88
N TRP A 69 -0.66 7.35 -1.48
CA TRP A 69 -0.59 6.34 -0.43
C TRP A 69 -0.81 7.01 0.91
N VAL A 70 -1.77 6.51 1.68
CA VAL A 70 -2.19 7.17 2.93
C VAL A 70 -1.95 6.31 4.16
N TRP A 71 -1.75 5.00 3.98
CA TRP A 71 -1.57 4.10 5.11
C TRP A 71 -0.83 2.84 4.68
N ILE A 72 -0.06 2.27 5.60
CA ILE A 72 0.57 0.97 5.44
C ILE A 72 0.71 0.35 6.82
N GLY A 73 0.42 -0.95 6.93
CA GLY A 73 0.53 -1.63 8.20
C GLY A 73 0.04 -3.06 8.14
N PRO A 74 -0.12 -3.69 9.32
CA PRO A 74 -0.54 -5.09 9.42
C PRO A 74 -1.95 -5.32 8.90
N HIS A 75 -2.19 -6.53 8.39
CA HIS A 75 -3.48 -6.93 7.83
C HIS A 75 -4.62 -6.80 8.85
N ASP A 76 -4.36 -7.07 10.11
CA ASP A 76 -5.39 -6.96 11.14
C ASP A 76 -5.91 -5.53 11.29
N GLU A 77 -5.02 -4.55 11.25
CA GLU A 77 -5.40 -3.14 11.30
C GLU A 77 -6.09 -2.72 10.01
N TYR A 78 -5.60 -3.22 8.89
CA TYR A 78 -6.22 -2.97 7.59
C TYR A 78 -7.70 -3.38 7.60
N GLU A 79 -8.02 -4.57 8.12
CA GLU A 79 -9.41 -5.02 8.16
C GLU A 79 -10.30 -4.11 8.98
N ARG A 80 -9.79 -3.54 10.06
CA ARG A 80 -10.56 -2.58 10.87
C ARG A 80 -10.80 -1.28 10.14
N LEU A 81 -9.83 -0.84 9.35
CA LEU A 81 -9.94 0.43 8.62
C LEU A 81 -10.96 0.39 7.49
N ILE A 82 -11.14 -0.75 6.87
CA ILE A 82 -12.02 -0.88 5.70
C ILE A 82 -13.44 -1.34 6.03
N GLN A 83 -13.71 -1.64 7.28
CA GLN A 83 -15.06 -2.04 7.72
C GLN A 83 -16.04 -0.89 7.75
#